data_5a39f4990888b66262f1ba81878a3213
#
_entry.id   5a39f4990888b66262f1ba81878a3213
#
_cell.length_a   1.000
_cell.length_b   1.000
_cell.length_c   1.000
_cell.angle_alpha   90.00
_cell.angle_beta   90.00
_cell.angle_gamma   90.00
#
_symmetry.space_group_name_H-M   'P 1'
#
loop_
_entity.id
_entity.type
_entity.pdbx_description
1 polymer ?
#
loop_
_entity_poly.entity_id
_entity_poly.type
_entity_poly.pdbx_seq_one_letter_code
_entity_poly.pdbx_strand_id
1 'polypeptide(L)'
;MIEHVDVSLILPAFNEVNRIEQTISQSICYLQSRGYSYEVIVAADGDDGTRELVREMAKSDPRISVIGRAERSGKGRGVREAVALAKGSIVGYVDADDKVPISEFDKTAERLREGYEVVIGSRAMAESKVEKSQPLYRQLGSRGFRIVLSAVVGLHEISDTQCGFKFFSNRAAKLIFAHQKIDGYMFDVEILVLAQRLGMPVAQVPIRWRDDGDSRLELVAGNVRNIRDIFRIRFSSASVSVAQPPRQKTAAKRAHSK
;
A
#
# COMPACT_ATOMS: atom_id res chain seq x y z
N MET A 1 9.88 27.39 -9.91
CA MET A 1 9.62 26.14 -10.67
C MET A 1 9.13 25.10 -9.66
N ILE A 2 8.01 24.47 -9.89
CA ILE A 2 7.56 23.34 -9.03
C ILE A 2 8.53 22.20 -9.35
N GLU A 3 9.35 21.83 -8.39
CA GLU A 3 10.30 20.73 -8.54
C GLU A 3 9.52 19.44 -8.76
N HIS A 4 9.77 18.74 -9.87
CA HIS A 4 9.08 17.51 -10.20
C HIS A 4 9.48 16.43 -9.20
N VAL A 5 8.51 15.72 -8.62
CA VAL A 5 8.73 14.60 -7.71
C VAL A 5 8.29 13.32 -8.43
N ASP A 6 9.20 12.36 -8.58
CA ASP A 6 8.89 11.07 -9.19
C ASP A 6 8.11 10.17 -8.24
N VAL A 7 8.57 10.07 -6.97
CA VAL A 7 8.03 9.11 -5.99
C VAL A 7 7.69 9.80 -4.67
N SER A 8 6.43 9.69 -4.25
CA SER A 8 6.03 9.94 -2.85
C SER A 8 5.95 8.61 -2.12
N LEU A 9 6.90 8.36 -1.23
CA LEU A 9 6.91 7.18 -0.37
C LEU A 9 6.26 7.49 0.97
N ILE A 10 5.21 6.77 1.32
CA ILE A 10 4.48 6.91 2.58
C ILE A 10 4.88 5.76 3.50
N LEU A 11 5.27 6.07 4.73
CA LEU A 11 5.62 5.10 5.77
C LEU A 11 4.62 5.23 6.94
N PRO A 12 3.56 4.39 6.98
CA PRO A 12 2.69 4.34 8.15
C PRO A 12 3.42 3.71 9.33
N ALA A 13 3.47 4.41 10.45
CA ALA A 13 4.19 3.99 11.65
C ALA A 13 3.29 4.10 12.89
N PHE A 14 3.42 3.15 13.82
CA PHE A 14 2.81 3.21 15.13
C PHE A 14 3.80 2.69 16.17
N ASN A 15 4.41 3.60 16.93
CA ASN A 15 5.45 3.28 17.91
C ASN A 15 6.62 2.50 17.27
N GLU A 16 7.29 3.14 16.31
CA GLU A 16 8.40 2.55 15.52
C GLU A 16 9.73 3.31 15.72
N VAL A 17 9.92 3.98 16.85
CA VAL A 17 11.12 4.81 17.11
C VAL A 17 12.43 4.06 16.88
N ASN A 18 12.46 2.75 17.17
CA ASN A 18 13.66 1.92 17.03
C ASN A 18 13.97 1.47 15.59
N ARG A 19 13.04 1.67 14.64
CA ARG A 19 13.17 1.15 13.25
C ARG A 19 13.03 2.24 12.20
N ILE A 20 12.28 3.28 12.49
CA ILE A 20 11.86 4.26 11.47
C ILE A 20 13.04 4.97 10.80
N GLU A 21 14.09 5.33 11.53
CA GLU A 21 15.29 5.97 10.99
C GLU A 21 15.99 5.10 9.95
N GLN A 22 16.17 3.82 10.26
CA GLN A 22 16.76 2.86 9.35
C GLN A 22 15.90 2.69 8.09
N THR A 23 14.58 2.54 8.25
CA THR A 23 13.63 2.38 7.13
C THR A 23 13.64 3.59 6.20
N ILE A 24 13.66 4.81 6.75
CA ILE A 24 13.78 6.05 5.98
C ILE A 24 15.11 6.07 5.23
N SER A 25 16.23 5.84 5.92
CA SER A 25 17.58 5.93 5.34
C SER A 25 17.78 4.91 4.22
N GLN A 26 17.33 3.67 4.39
CA GLN A 26 17.40 2.63 3.36
C GLN A 26 16.54 3.01 2.14
N SER A 27 15.34 3.54 2.37
CA SER A 27 14.43 3.96 1.31
C SER A 27 15.02 5.10 0.49
N ILE A 28 15.60 6.10 1.15
CA ILE A 28 16.27 7.25 0.52
C ILE A 28 17.47 6.79 -0.29
N CYS A 29 18.35 5.99 0.30
CA CYS A 29 19.53 5.46 -0.37
C CYS A 29 19.15 4.70 -1.64
N TYR A 30 18.12 3.86 -1.56
CA TYR A 30 17.63 3.12 -2.71
C TYR A 30 17.06 4.04 -3.82
N LEU A 31 16.14 4.97 -3.49
CA LEU A 31 15.54 5.86 -4.47
C LEU A 31 16.60 6.74 -5.16
N GLN A 32 17.57 7.26 -4.39
CA GLN A 32 18.70 8.01 -4.93
C GLN A 32 19.57 7.16 -5.87
N SER A 33 19.87 5.91 -5.49
CA SER A 33 20.67 5.01 -6.32
C SER A 33 20.02 4.69 -7.67
N ARG A 34 18.69 4.81 -7.74
CA ARG A 34 17.90 4.62 -8.96
C ARG A 34 17.64 5.92 -9.73
N GLY A 35 18.12 7.07 -9.23
CA GLY A 35 17.98 8.37 -9.88
C GLY A 35 16.56 8.97 -9.76
N TYR A 36 15.72 8.48 -8.84
CA TYR A 36 14.40 9.08 -8.61
C TYR A 36 14.51 10.36 -7.77
N SER A 37 13.79 11.39 -8.17
CA SER A 37 13.40 12.47 -7.27
C SER A 37 12.28 11.98 -6.36
N TYR A 38 12.33 12.30 -5.06
CA TYR A 38 11.42 11.69 -4.08
C TYR A 38 11.06 12.64 -2.95
N GLU A 39 9.97 12.30 -2.30
CA GLU A 39 9.63 12.75 -0.94
C GLU A 39 9.25 11.53 -0.09
N VAL A 40 9.51 11.63 1.22
CA VAL A 40 9.12 10.62 2.22
C VAL A 40 8.17 11.26 3.20
N ILE A 41 6.97 10.70 3.34
CA ILE A 41 5.94 11.18 4.25
C ILE A 41 5.69 10.10 5.30
N VAL A 42 6.11 10.34 6.53
CA VAL A 42 5.86 9.41 7.64
C VAL A 42 4.52 9.73 8.29
N ALA A 43 3.60 8.76 8.28
CA ALA A 43 2.32 8.88 8.98
C ALA A 43 2.43 8.14 10.34
N ALA A 44 2.87 8.86 11.37
CA ALA A 44 3.24 8.30 12.67
C ALA A 44 2.22 8.65 13.76
N ASP A 45 1.44 7.66 14.18
CA ASP A 45 0.65 7.73 15.41
C ASP A 45 1.45 7.11 16.59
N GLY A 46 1.09 7.46 17.81
CA GLY A 46 1.73 6.97 19.03
C GLY A 46 2.51 8.04 19.78
N ASP A 47 3.15 7.67 20.88
CA ASP A 47 3.81 8.58 21.83
C ASP A 47 5.23 8.13 22.24
N ASP A 48 5.83 7.22 21.46
CA ASP A 48 7.15 6.65 21.73
C ASP A 48 8.34 7.52 21.27
N GLY A 49 8.09 8.71 20.70
CA GLY A 49 9.14 9.58 20.15
C GLY A 49 9.36 9.41 18.65
N THR A 50 8.65 8.53 17.96
CA THR A 50 8.80 8.34 16.49
C THR A 50 8.65 9.66 15.72
N ARG A 51 7.63 10.48 16.03
CA ARG A 51 7.39 11.75 15.33
C ARG A 51 8.49 12.77 15.59
N GLU A 52 8.98 12.83 16.81
CA GLU A 52 10.04 13.73 17.23
C GLU A 52 11.34 13.41 16.48
N LEU A 53 11.68 12.12 16.39
CA LEU A 53 12.83 11.64 15.64
C LEU A 53 12.72 12.01 14.14
N VAL A 54 11.56 11.78 13.53
CA VAL A 54 11.36 12.11 12.10
C VAL A 54 11.38 13.63 11.87
N ARG A 55 10.86 14.45 12.80
CA ARG A 55 10.97 15.92 12.72
C ARG A 55 12.43 16.38 12.77
N GLU A 56 13.26 15.71 13.55
CA GLU A 56 14.68 16.03 13.60
C GLU A 56 15.36 15.68 12.27
N MET A 57 15.08 14.52 11.70
CA MET A 57 15.56 14.14 10.37
C MET A 57 15.11 15.13 9.29
N ALA A 58 13.87 15.62 9.35
CA ALA A 58 13.34 16.61 8.41
C ALA A 58 14.04 17.96 8.43
N LYS A 59 14.73 18.33 9.53
CA LYS A 59 15.56 19.55 9.56
C LYS A 59 16.80 19.43 8.67
N SER A 60 17.32 18.22 8.52
CA SER A 60 18.51 17.94 7.70
C SER A 60 18.15 17.61 6.25
N ASP A 61 16.95 17.07 5.99
CA ASP A 61 16.45 16.76 4.65
C ASP A 61 14.99 17.21 4.49
N PRO A 62 14.74 18.33 3.78
CA PRO A 62 13.40 18.88 3.60
C PRO A 62 12.45 17.99 2.77
N ARG A 63 12.96 16.93 2.15
CA ARG A 63 12.14 15.92 1.45
C ARG A 63 11.46 14.95 2.40
N ILE A 64 11.85 14.94 3.67
CA ILE A 64 11.22 14.15 4.73
C ILE A 64 10.16 15.02 5.42
N SER A 65 9.00 14.46 5.65
CA SER A 65 7.93 15.09 6.42
C SER A 65 7.23 14.08 7.32
N VAL A 66 6.59 14.57 8.38
CA VAL A 66 5.86 13.71 9.30
C VAL A 66 4.51 14.31 9.65
N ILE A 67 3.50 13.47 9.63
CA ILE A 67 2.15 13.73 10.12
C ILE A 67 1.77 12.70 11.17
N GLY A 68 0.66 12.89 11.85
CA GLY A 68 0.14 11.95 12.84
C GLY A 68 -0.12 12.59 14.20
N ARG A 69 -0.50 11.78 15.16
CA ARG A 69 -0.95 12.25 16.48
C ARG A 69 -0.56 11.27 17.59
N ALA A 70 -0.74 11.68 18.85
CA ALA A 70 -0.43 10.83 20.01
C ALA A 70 -1.36 9.61 20.07
N GLU A 71 -2.64 9.81 19.79
CA GLU A 71 -3.63 8.74 19.79
C GLU A 71 -3.54 7.90 18.52
N ARG A 72 -3.76 6.59 18.65
CA ARG A 72 -3.83 5.67 17.53
C ARG A 72 -5.11 5.90 16.72
N SER A 73 -4.99 6.55 15.57
CA SER A 73 -6.14 6.89 14.71
C SER A 73 -6.39 5.86 13.60
N GLY A 74 -5.44 4.98 13.35
CA GLY A 74 -5.53 3.86 12.42
C GLY A 74 -4.69 4.04 11.15
N LYS A 75 -4.11 2.93 10.67
CA LYS A 75 -3.21 2.89 9.52
C LYS A 75 -3.84 3.50 8.27
N GLY A 76 -5.10 3.13 7.96
CA GLY A 76 -5.80 3.62 6.78
C GLY A 76 -6.00 5.13 6.79
N ARG A 77 -6.28 5.72 7.96
CA ARG A 77 -6.36 7.16 8.12
C ARG A 77 -5.03 7.84 7.88
N GLY A 78 -3.96 7.35 8.50
CA GLY A 78 -2.62 7.91 8.33
C GLY A 78 -2.18 7.90 6.86
N VAL A 79 -2.39 6.77 6.16
CA VAL A 79 -2.06 6.66 4.73
C VAL A 79 -2.91 7.63 3.90
N ARG A 80 -4.22 7.75 4.16
CA ARG A 80 -5.11 8.68 3.45
C ARG A 80 -4.66 10.13 3.60
N GLU A 81 -4.35 10.55 4.82
CA GLU A 81 -3.88 11.90 5.11
C GLU A 81 -2.52 12.17 4.41
N ALA A 82 -1.61 11.20 4.39
CA ALA A 82 -0.34 11.31 3.69
C ALA A 82 -0.51 11.36 2.16
N VAL A 83 -1.37 10.52 1.58
CA VAL A 83 -1.69 10.56 0.14
C VAL A 83 -2.24 11.93 -0.27
N ALA A 84 -3.03 12.59 0.58
CA ALA A 84 -3.53 13.93 0.28
C ALA A 84 -2.40 14.96 0.09
N LEU A 85 -1.29 14.80 0.79
CA LEU A 85 -0.10 15.66 0.72
C LEU A 85 0.86 15.28 -0.41
N ALA A 86 0.85 14.02 -0.85
CA ALA A 86 1.79 13.45 -1.82
C ALA A 86 1.77 14.21 -3.17
N LYS A 87 2.97 14.49 -3.71
CA LYS A 87 3.19 15.26 -4.96
C LYS A 87 3.77 14.41 -6.08
N GLY A 88 4.32 13.23 -5.75
CA GLY A 88 5.00 12.35 -6.70
C GLY A 88 4.10 11.84 -7.81
N SER A 89 4.67 11.60 -8.98
CA SER A 89 4.00 10.93 -10.11
C SER A 89 3.58 9.51 -9.74
N ILE A 90 4.37 8.84 -8.91
CA ILE A 90 4.07 7.57 -8.25
C ILE A 90 3.87 7.84 -6.76
N VAL A 91 2.78 7.36 -6.21
CA VAL A 91 2.48 7.45 -4.77
C VAL A 91 2.36 6.03 -4.22
N GLY A 92 3.12 5.72 -3.18
CA GLY A 92 3.04 4.39 -2.60
C GLY A 92 3.24 4.39 -1.10
N TYR A 93 2.82 3.31 -0.46
CA TYR A 93 3.12 3.10 0.95
C TYR A 93 3.79 1.75 1.18
N VAL A 94 4.71 1.76 2.15
CA VAL A 94 5.45 0.59 2.61
C VAL A 94 5.40 0.57 4.13
N ASP A 95 5.16 -0.61 4.71
CA ASP A 95 5.16 -0.76 6.16
C ASP A 95 6.53 -0.39 6.75
N ALA A 96 6.51 0.36 7.85
CA ALA A 96 7.73 0.86 8.50
C ALA A 96 8.57 -0.23 9.19
N ASP A 97 8.09 -1.48 9.20
CA ASP A 97 8.74 -2.62 9.84
C ASP A 97 9.80 -3.34 8.97
N ASP A 98 10.05 -2.83 7.76
CA ASP A 98 11.05 -3.33 6.79
C ASP A 98 10.91 -4.82 6.40
N LYS A 99 9.71 -5.38 6.52
CA LYS A 99 9.46 -6.78 6.12
C LYS A 99 9.50 -6.99 4.62
N VAL A 100 9.24 -5.95 3.83
CA VAL A 100 9.40 -5.94 2.38
C VAL A 100 10.49 -4.94 2.02
N PRO A 101 11.64 -5.38 1.48
CA PRO A 101 12.71 -4.46 1.10
C PRO A 101 12.23 -3.47 0.04
N ILE A 102 12.61 -2.21 0.18
CA ILE A 102 12.25 -1.16 -0.79
C ILE A 102 12.74 -1.48 -2.22
N SER A 103 13.74 -2.31 -2.38
CA SER A 103 14.22 -2.75 -3.70
C SER A 103 13.19 -3.53 -4.53
N GLU A 104 12.12 -4.03 -3.91
CA GLU A 104 10.99 -4.62 -4.63
C GLU A 104 10.19 -3.56 -5.44
N PHE A 105 10.47 -2.27 -5.22
CA PHE A 105 9.88 -1.16 -5.98
C PHE A 105 10.18 -1.21 -7.48
N ASP A 106 11.34 -1.74 -7.90
CA ASP A 106 11.65 -1.87 -9.33
C ASP A 106 10.54 -2.61 -10.10
N LYS A 107 10.03 -3.71 -9.51
CA LYS A 107 8.95 -4.50 -10.12
C LYS A 107 7.62 -3.72 -10.19
N THR A 108 7.35 -2.90 -9.18
CA THR A 108 6.13 -2.09 -9.17
C THR A 108 6.23 -0.92 -10.16
N ALA A 109 7.38 -0.27 -10.23
CA ALA A 109 7.63 0.81 -11.17
C ALA A 109 7.56 0.35 -12.63
N GLU A 110 7.99 -0.89 -12.92
CA GLU A 110 7.85 -1.49 -14.23
C GLU A 110 6.38 -1.66 -14.64
N ARG A 111 5.55 -2.23 -13.76
CA ARG A 111 4.11 -2.40 -14.02
C ARG A 111 3.37 -1.07 -14.16
N LEU A 112 3.73 -0.06 -13.36
CA LEU A 112 3.15 1.28 -13.52
C LEU A 112 3.51 1.89 -14.89
N ARG A 113 4.75 1.68 -15.39
CA ARG A 113 5.16 2.10 -16.74
C ARG A 113 4.44 1.34 -17.86
N GLU A 114 4.02 0.11 -17.63
CA GLU A 114 3.18 -0.69 -18.54
C GLU A 114 1.71 -0.21 -18.59
N GLY A 115 1.33 0.77 -17.76
CA GLY A 115 -0.02 1.35 -17.74
C GLY A 115 -0.95 0.82 -16.68
N TYR A 116 -0.46 -0.02 -15.76
CA TYR A 116 -1.22 -0.32 -14.55
C TYR A 116 -1.31 0.91 -13.66
N GLU A 117 -2.44 1.10 -13.00
CA GLU A 117 -2.65 2.24 -12.12
C GLU A 117 -2.49 1.92 -10.65
N VAL A 118 -2.61 0.64 -10.31
CA VAL A 118 -2.41 0.11 -8.96
C VAL A 118 -1.52 -1.11 -9.06
N VAL A 119 -0.44 -1.14 -8.29
CA VAL A 119 0.47 -2.31 -8.22
C VAL A 119 0.69 -2.68 -6.77
N ILE A 120 0.46 -3.94 -6.45
CA ILE A 120 0.58 -4.47 -5.10
C ILE A 120 1.62 -5.59 -5.02
N GLY A 121 2.38 -5.59 -3.95
CA GLY A 121 3.20 -6.74 -3.58
C GLY A 121 2.32 -7.88 -3.10
N SER A 122 2.65 -9.10 -3.50
CA SER A 122 1.93 -10.30 -3.07
C SER A 122 2.88 -11.35 -2.52
N ARG A 123 2.61 -11.82 -1.31
CA ARG A 123 3.31 -12.94 -0.66
C ARG A 123 2.81 -14.30 -1.15
N ALA A 124 1.68 -14.32 -1.85
CA ALA A 124 0.98 -15.53 -2.26
C ALA A 124 1.30 -15.96 -3.70
N MET A 125 2.09 -15.19 -4.44
CA MET A 125 2.57 -15.59 -5.77
C MET A 125 3.66 -16.66 -5.65
N ALA A 126 3.76 -17.55 -6.65
CA ALA A 126 4.70 -18.67 -6.63
C ALA A 126 6.17 -18.21 -6.57
N GLU A 127 6.47 -17.08 -7.20
CA GLU A 127 7.82 -16.51 -7.26
C GLU A 127 8.18 -15.68 -6.01
N SER A 128 7.25 -15.51 -5.08
CA SER A 128 7.50 -14.77 -3.84
C SER A 128 8.38 -15.57 -2.88
N LYS A 129 9.34 -14.90 -2.27
CA LYS A 129 10.25 -15.50 -1.30
C LYS A 129 9.86 -15.11 0.12
N VAL A 130 9.28 -16.06 0.85
CA VAL A 130 8.96 -15.89 2.27
C VAL A 130 10.11 -16.53 3.06
N GLU A 131 10.98 -15.70 3.66
CA GLU A 131 12.21 -16.16 4.31
C GLU A 131 11.97 -16.92 5.63
N LYS A 132 10.81 -16.74 6.24
CA LYS A 132 10.43 -17.46 7.47
C LYS A 132 8.97 -17.87 7.37
N SER A 133 8.71 -19.18 7.37
CA SER A 133 7.33 -19.68 7.26
C SER A 133 6.56 -19.47 8.57
N GLN A 134 5.35 -18.95 8.44
CA GLN A 134 4.43 -18.88 9.57
C GLN A 134 3.97 -20.25 10.03
N PRO A 135 3.62 -20.45 11.31
CA PRO A 135 3.02 -21.68 11.80
C PRO A 135 1.80 -22.10 10.98
N LEU A 136 1.61 -23.40 10.75
CA LEU A 136 0.55 -23.95 9.88
C LEU A 136 -0.86 -23.43 10.22
N TYR A 137 -1.19 -23.29 11.51
CA TYR A 137 -2.50 -22.77 11.94
C TYR A 137 -2.75 -21.33 11.48
N ARG A 138 -1.70 -20.48 11.43
CA ARG A 138 -1.80 -19.11 10.89
C ARG A 138 -1.97 -19.12 9.37
N GLN A 139 -1.28 -20.02 8.67
CA GLN A 139 -1.44 -20.18 7.21
C GLN A 139 -2.85 -20.63 6.84
N LEU A 140 -3.41 -21.61 7.56
CA LEU A 140 -4.78 -22.08 7.35
C LEU A 140 -5.82 -20.99 7.66
N GLY A 141 -5.67 -20.29 8.79
CA GLY A 141 -6.54 -19.18 9.18
C GLY A 141 -6.51 -18.04 8.15
N SER A 142 -5.34 -17.68 7.66
CA SER A 142 -5.19 -16.63 6.65
C SER A 142 -5.76 -17.04 5.27
N ARG A 143 -5.66 -18.32 4.90
CA ARG A 143 -6.29 -18.84 3.68
C ARG A 143 -7.81 -18.82 3.77
N GLY A 144 -8.38 -19.30 4.88
CA GLY A 144 -9.83 -19.26 5.12
C GLY A 144 -10.37 -17.83 5.10
N PHE A 145 -9.71 -16.92 5.79
CA PHE A 145 -10.07 -15.51 5.81
C PHE A 145 -10.05 -14.88 4.41
N ARG A 146 -9.03 -15.17 3.60
CA ARG A 146 -8.93 -14.68 2.21
C ARG A 146 -10.07 -15.18 1.32
N ILE A 147 -10.45 -16.46 1.45
CA ILE A 147 -11.56 -17.03 0.68
C ILE A 147 -12.88 -16.32 1.03
N VAL A 148 -13.18 -16.16 2.32
CA VAL A 148 -14.38 -15.45 2.79
C VAL A 148 -14.35 -13.99 2.33
N LEU A 149 -13.23 -13.31 2.50
CA LEU A 149 -13.05 -11.94 2.08
C LEU A 149 -13.29 -11.77 0.58
N SER A 150 -12.61 -12.59 -0.24
CA SER A 150 -12.76 -12.57 -1.70
C SER A 150 -14.20 -12.82 -2.15
N ALA A 151 -14.87 -13.79 -1.53
CA ALA A 151 -16.27 -14.10 -1.85
C ALA A 151 -17.23 -12.95 -1.49
N VAL A 152 -16.99 -12.27 -0.35
CA VAL A 152 -17.88 -11.19 0.11
C VAL A 152 -17.65 -9.90 -0.67
N VAL A 153 -16.38 -9.52 -0.94
CA VAL A 153 -16.07 -8.22 -1.56
C VAL A 153 -15.81 -8.31 -3.07
N GLY A 154 -15.70 -9.52 -3.65
CA GLY A 154 -15.55 -9.73 -5.09
C GLY A 154 -14.13 -9.55 -5.63
N LEU A 155 -13.08 -9.66 -4.79
CA LEU A 155 -11.67 -9.56 -5.19
C LEU A 155 -11.06 -10.94 -5.51
N HIS A 156 -11.62 -11.65 -6.49
CA HIS A 156 -11.24 -13.03 -6.81
C HIS A 156 -9.85 -13.16 -7.44
N GLU A 157 -9.41 -12.15 -8.18
CA GLU A 157 -8.12 -12.15 -8.88
C GLU A 157 -6.94 -11.69 -8.01
N ILE A 158 -7.20 -11.19 -6.80
CA ILE A 158 -6.16 -10.67 -5.92
C ILE A 158 -5.80 -11.69 -4.86
N SER A 159 -4.57 -12.18 -4.93
CA SER A 159 -4.07 -13.25 -4.06
C SER A 159 -3.65 -12.76 -2.67
N ASP A 160 -3.22 -11.49 -2.53
CA ASP A 160 -2.79 -10.90 -1.25
C ASP A 160 -3.29 -9.45 -1.12
N THR A 161 -4.42 -9.26 -0.44
CA THR A 161 -5.03 -7.94 -0.28
C THR A 161 -4.38 -7.07 0.80
N GLN A 162 -3.65 -7.67 1.75
CA GLN A 162 -3.17 -7.01 2.96
C GLN A 162 -1.65 -6.84 3.03
N CYS A 163 -0.94 -7.02 1.93
CA CYS A 163 0.47 -6.69 1.87
C CYS A 163 0.67 -5.18 1.97
N GLY A 164 1.46 -4.73 2.93
CA GLY A 164 1.79 -3.31 3.15
C GLY A 164 2.85 -2.80 2.17
N PHE A 165 2.76 -3.17 0.89
CA PHE A 165 3.63 -2.72 -0.19
C PHE A 165 2.77 -2.48 -1.42
N LYS A 166 2.31 -1.23 -1.58
CA LYS A 166 1.39 -0.85 -2.66
C LYS A 166 1.77 0.50 -3.26
N PHE A 167 1.74 0.55 -4.60
CA PHE A 167 2.07 1.74 -5.36
C PHE A 167 1.00 2.05 -6.40
N PHE A 168 0.81 3.31 -6.67
CA PHE A 168 -0.26 3.85 -7.49
C PHE A 168 0.28 4.93 -8.43
N SER A 169 -0.35 5.13 -9.59
CA SER A 169 -0.22 6.41 -10.26
C SER A 169 -0.76 7.54 -9.35
N ASN A 170 -0.26 8.75 -9.47
CA ASN A 170 -0.76 9.88 -8.67
C ASN A 170 -2.28 10.03 -8.80
N ARG A 171 -2.80 9.94 -10.04
CA ARG A 171 -4.24 10.02 -10.33
C ARG A 171 -5.03 8.94 -9.58
N ALA A 172 -4.56 7.71 -9.62
CA ALA A 172 -5.23 6.60 -8.95
C ALA A 172 -5.19 6.78 -7.42
N ALA A 173 -4.04 7.13 -6.85
CA ALA A 173 -3.89 7.39 -5.43
C ALA A 173 -4.89 8.46 -4.97
N LYS A 174 -4.87 9.63 -5.60
CA LYS A 174 -5.77 10.74 -5.21
C LYS A 174 -7.25 10.33 -5.30
N LEU A 175 -7.64 9.64 -6.38
CA LEU A 175 -9.03 9.26 -6.57
C LEU A 175 -9.48 8.15 -5.61
N ILE A 176 -8.70 7.11 -5.41
CA ILE A 176 -9.02 6.01 -4.50
C ILE A 176 -9.11 6.51 -3.05
N PHE A 177 -8.10 7.24 -2.59
CA PHE A 177 -8.03 7.67 -1.19
C PHE A 177 -9.01 8.82 -0.87
N ALA A 178 -9.48 9.59 -1.87
CA ALA A 178 -10.61 10.52 -1.67
C ALA A 178 -11.92 9.80 -1.32
N HIS A 179 -12.10 8.55 -1.75
CA HIS A 179 -13.29 7.73 -1.47
C HIS A 179 -13.10 6.74 -0.30
N GLN A 180 -11.86 6.53 0.14
CA GLN A 180 -11.52 5.61 1.22
C GLN A 180 -12.05 6.13 2.57
N LYS A 181 -12.75 5.26 3.33
CA LYS A 181 -13.45 5.62 4.59
C LYS A 181 -12.98 4.82 5.79
N ILE A 182 -12.32 3.67 5.59
CA ILE A 182 -11.91 2.79 6.68
C ILE A 182 -10.57 3.22 7.24
N ASP A 183 -10.56 3.62 8.50
CA ASP A 183 -9.35 4.09 9.18
C ASP A 183 -8.43 2.94 9.65
N GLY A 184 -8.99 1.75 9.88
CA GLY A 184 -8.28 0.56 10.37
C GLY A 184 -7.61 -0.26 9.28
N TYR A 185 -7.16 -1.47 9.62
CA TYR A 185 -6.42 -2.38 8.73
C TYR A 185 -7.19 -2.82 7.48
N MET A 186 -8.55 -2.82 7.52
CA MET A 186 -9.34 -3.21 6.37
C MET A 186 -9.34 -2.18 5.24
N PHE A 187 -8.70 -1.02 5.41
CA PHE A 187 -8.50 -0.05 4.33
C PHE A 187 -7.74 -0.67 3.14
N ASP A 188 -6.80 -1.59 3.40
CA ASP A 188 -6.05 -2.32 2.37
C ASP A 188 -6.96 -3.08 1.40
N VAL A 189 -8.08 -3.60 1.90
CA VAL A 189 -9.12 -4.24 1.08
C VAL A 189 -10.01 -3.20 0.41
N GLU A 190 -10.40 -2.15 1.14
CA GLU A 190 -11.27 -1.10 0.63
C GLU A 190 -10.67 -0.43 -0.62
N ILE A 191 -9.38 -0.06 -0.58
CA ILE A 191 -8.72 0.60 -1.71
C ILE A 191 -8.67 -0.27 -2.97
N LEU A 192 -8.57 -1.59 -2.84
CA LEU A 192 -8.59 -2.52 -3.97
C LEU A 192 -10.00 -2.69 -4.54
N VAL A 193 -11.02 -2.73 -3.69
CA VAL A 193 -12.43 -2.70 -4.13
C VAL A 193 -12.74 -1.40 -4.84
N LEU A 194 -12.26 -0.27 -4.32
CA LEU A 194 -12.43 1.04 -4.97
C LEU A 194 -11.72 1.07 -6.33
N ALA A 195 -10.47 0.58 -6.42
CA ALA A 195 -9.74 0.50 -7.69
C ALA A 195 -10.51 -0.32 -8.73
N GLN A 196 -11.02 -1.50 -8.35
CA GLN A 196 -11.81 -2.35 -9.22
C GLN A 196 -13.09 -1.66 -9.71
N ARG A 197 -13.82 -0.98 -8.81
CA ARG A 197 -15.06 -0.25 -9.16
C ARG A 197 -14.80 0.96 -10.04
N LEU A 198 -13.67 1.61 -9.87
CA LEU A 198 -13.21 2.71 -10.71
C LEU A 198 -12.66 2.24 -12.06
N GLY A 199 -12.65 0.92 -12.32
CA GLY A 199 -12.14 0.34 -13.56
C GLY A 199 -10.63 0.51 -13.76
N MET A 200 -9.89 0.69 -12.66
CA MET A 200 -8.44 0.86 -12.71
C MET A 200 -7.73 -0.48 -12.87
N PRO A 201 -6.77 -0.62 -13.79
CA PRO A 201 -5.99 -1.83 -13.94
C PRO A 201 -5.08 -2.05 -12.72
N VAL A 202 -5.22 -3.23 -12.09
CA VAL A 202 -4.45 -3.65 -10.92
C VAL A 202 -3.48 -4.75 -11.32
N ALA A 203 -2.21 -4.63 -10.94
CA ALA A 203 -1.21 -5.69 -11.09
C ALA A 203 -0.73 -6.19 -9.74
N GLN A 204 -0.26 -7.43 -9.70
CA GLN A 204 0.43 -8.02 -8.56
C GLN A 204 1.87 -8.34 -8.95
N VAL A 205 2.80 -8.14 -8.02
CA VAL A 205 4.20 -8.50 -8.20
C VAL A 205 4.68 -9.40 -7.06
N PRO A 206 5.49 -10.42 -7.36
CA PRO A 206 6.06 -11.27 -6.32
C PRO A 206 7.09 -10.48 -5.53
N ILE A 207 7.09 -10.63 -4.21
CA ILE A 207 7.99 -9.92 -3.30
C ILE A 207 8.81 -10.88 -2.43
N ARG A 208 9.94 -10.39 -1.94
CA ARG A 208 10.62 -10.95 -0.78
C ARG A 208 9.95 -10.43 0.48
N TRP A 209 9.67 -11.31 1.39
CA TRP A 209 9.04 -10.95 2.66
C TRP A 209 9.72 -11.68 3.82
N ARG A 210 10.08 -10.92 4.86
CA ARG A 210 10.70 -11.44 6.08
C ARG A 210 9.72 -11.37 7.24
N ASP A 211 9.47 -12.50 7.89
CA ASP A 211 8.68 -12.53 9.14
C ASP A 211 9.59 -12.49 10.35
N ASP A 212 9.60 -11.37 11.05
CA ASP A 212 10.37 -11.21 12.30
C ASP A 212 9.62 -11.77 13.52
N GLY A 213 8.44 -12.36 13.32
CA GLY A 213 7.60 -12.91 14.39
C GLY A 213 6.84 -11.87 15.21
N ASP A 214 7.11 -10.59 15.01
CA ASP A 214 6.50 -9.46 15.73
C ASP A 214 5.20 -9.02 15.03
N SER A 215 4.17 -9.88 15.12
CA SER A 215 2.85 -9.56 14.56
C SER A 215 1.98 -8.90 15.63
N ARG A 216 1.84 -7.57 15.57
CA ARG A 216 0.97 -6.76 16.44
C ARG A 216 -0.53 -6.89 16.12
N LEU A 217 -0.94 -7.94 15.40
CA LEU A 217 -2.34 -8.25 15.16
C LEU A 217 -2.99 -8.79 16.45
N GLU A 218 -3.82 -7.97 17.08
CA GLU A 218 -4.75 -8.42 18.10
C GLU A 218 -5.79 -9.35 17.47
N LEU A 219 -5.62 -10.65 17.71
CA LEU A 219 -6.38 -11.70 17.02
C LEU A 219 -7.88 -11.75 17.37
N VAL A 220 -8.33 -11.15 18.45
CA VAL A 220 -9.73 -11.29 18.93
C VAL A 220 -10.53 -9.99 18.79
N ALA A 221 -10.08 -8.88 19.36
CA ALA A 221 -10.80 -7.60 19.28
C ALA A 221 -10.81 -7.02 17.85
N GLY A 222 -9.77 -7.34 17.05
CA GLY A 222 -9.68 -6.97 15.64
C GLY A 222 -10.71 -7.69 14.76
N ASN A 223 -11.12 -8.92 15.09
CA ASN A 223 -11.97 -9.72 14.23
C ASN A 223 -13.40 -9.17 14.08
N VAL A 224 -14.05 -8.70 15.15
CA VAL A 224 -15.41 -8.12 15.09
C VAL A 224 -15.42 -6.82 14.29
N ARG A 225 -14.41 -5.96 14.52
CA ARG A 225 -14.24 -4.72 13.76
C ARG A 225 -14.00 -5.02 12.29
N ASN A 226 -13.12 -5.96 11.98
CA ASN A 226 -12.79 -6.35 10.61
C ASN A 226 -14.01 -6.92 9.88
N ILE A 227 -14.84 -7.75 10.53
CA ILE A 227 -16.08 -8.27 9.94
C ILE A 227 -17.04 -7.12 9.62
N ARG A 228 -17.26 -6.19 10.55
CA ARG A 228 -18.10 -5.01 10.30
C ARG A 228 -17.55 -4.19 9.13
N ASP A 229 -16.23 -4.00 9.05
CA ASP A 229 -15.60 -3.23 7.99
C ASP A 229 -15.72 -3.94 6.64
N ILE A 230 -15.65 -5.27 6.57
CA ILE A 230 -15.90 -6.05 5.35
C ILE A 230 -17.33 -5.79 4.81
N PHE A 231 -18.34 -5.85 5.68
CA PHE A 231 -19.70 -5.51 5.28
C PHE A 231 -19.83 -4.04 4.85
N ARG A 232 -19.19 -3.13 5.55
CA ARG A 232 -19.15 -1.71 5.19
C ARG A 232 -18.53 -1.51 3.79
N ILE A 233 -17.42 -2.19 3.48
CA ILE A 233 -16.81 -2.19 2.14
C ILE A 233 -17.81 -2.69 1.10
N ARG A 234 -18.48 -3.81 1.37
CA ARG A 234 -19.44 -4.40 0.44
C ARG A 234 -20.56 -3.43 0.07
N PHE A 235 -21.13 -2.74 1.05
CA PHE A 235 -22.34 -1.92 0.89
C PHE A 235 -22.05 -0.43 0.65
N SER A 236 -21.04 0.15 1.30
CA SER A 236 -20.73 1.57 1.19
C SER A 236 -20.08 1.96 -0.13
N SER A 237 -19.27 1.10 -0.70
CA SER A 237 -18.61 1.37 -1.99
C SER A 237 -19.56 1.22 -3.19
N ALA A 238 -20.83 0.85 -2.98
CA ALA A 238 -21.80 0.66 -4.07
C ALA A 238 -22.16 1.98 -4.79
N SER A 239 -21.91 3.14 -4.17
CA SER A 239 -22.21 4.47 -4.72
C SER A 239 -21.10 5.08 -5.59
N VAL A 240 -19.94 4.42 -5.71
CA VAL A 240 -18.83 4.90 -6.55
C VAL A 240 -18.92 4.20 -7.91
N SER A 241 -19.76 4.72 -8.79
CA SER A 241 -19.79 4.34 -10.21
C SER A 241 -19.25 5.53 -11.00
N VAL A 242 -18.05 5.37 -11.58
CA VAL A 242 -17.55 6.33 -12.56
C VAL A 242 -17.99 5.89 -13.94
N ALA A 243 -18.51 6.82 -14.75
CA ALA A 243 -18.76 6.61 -16.17
C ALA A 243 -17.51 5.97 -16.82
N GLN A 244 -17.67 4.80 -17.43
CA GLN A 244 -16.58 4.08 -18.06
C GLN A 244 -15.88 4.98 -19.10
N PRO A 245 -14.56 5.16 -19.05
CA PRO A 245 -13.84 5.68 -20.20
C PRO A 245 -14.00 4.68 -21.36
N PRO A 246 -14.02 5.14 -22.62
CA PRO A 246 -14.19 4.27 -23.77
C PRO A 246 -13.09 3.20 -23.78
N ARG A 247 -13.50 1.94 -23.89
CA ARG A 247 -12.60 0.80 -24.03
C ARG A 247 -11.66 1.07 -25.19
N GLN A 248 -10.38 1.26 -24.91
CA GLN A 248 -9.36 1.21 -25.95
C GLN A 248 -9.42 -0.20 -26.55
N LYS A 249 -9.86 -0.28 -27.80
CA LYS A 249 -9.79 -1.50 -28.60
C LYS A 249 -8.33 -1.91 -28.71
N THR A 250 -7.97 -2.99 -28.07
CA THR A 250 -6.69 -3.68 -28.27
C THR A 250 -6.49 -3.93 -29.76
N ALA A 251 -5.58 -3.20 -30.38
CA ALA A 251 -5.05 -3.47 -31.71
C ALA A 251 -4.09 -4.66 -31.59
N ALA A 252 -4.65 -5.87 -31.49
CA ALA A 252 -3.89 -7.11 -31.64
C ALA A 252 -4.58 -7.97 -32.67
N LYS A 253 -3.96 -8.10 -33.83
CA LYS A 253 -3.98 -9.11 -34.89
C LYS A 253 -4.14 -8.51 -36.29
N ARG A 254 -3.03 -8.18 -36.91
CA ARG A 254 -2.84 -8.36 -38.36
C ARG A 254 -1.32 -8.39 -38.66
N ALA A 255 -0.72 -9.54 -38.50
CA ALA A 255 0.51 -9.90 -39.18
C ALA A 255 0.65 -11.42 -39.19
N HIS A 256 -0.10 -12.09 -40.06
CA HIS A 256 0.30 -13.37 -40.66
C HIS A 256 -0.70 -13.64 -41.79
N SER A 257 -0.37 -13.14 -42.96
CA SER A 257 -0.76 -13.73 -44.23
C SER A 257 -0.01 -12.99 -45.32
N LYS A 258 1.15 -13.47 -45.63
CA LYS A 258 1.67 -13.72 -47.00
C LYS A 258 3.05 -14.32 -46.86
#